data_b2d845a7ab907beceae5c973e725f359
#
_entry.id   b2d845a7ab907beceae5c973e725f359
#
_cell.length_a   1.000
_cell.length_b   1.000
_cell.length_c   1.000
_cell.angle_alpha   90.00
_cell.angle_beta   90.00
_cell.angle_gamma   90.00
#
_symmetry.space_group_name_H-M   'P 1'
#
loop_
_entity.id
_entity.type
_entity.pdbx_description
1 polymer ?
#
loop_
_entity_poly.entity_id
_entity_poly.type
_entity_poly.pdbx_seq_one_letter_code
_entity_poly.pdbx_strand_id
1 'polypeptide(L)'
;MEVYKLKEMTQPIVRDHKHIIVRAYVANPPREADSLADWCKSVISLVGMKVIGGPIVVYSDMEGNKGHTAVAVLDFSHLSIHVWDEVNPALIEFDLFSCKDFDVRIVLQKLKEFGLLSCSTLTVDRNDYDEAKRNNSQVIQL
;
A
#
# COMPACT_ATOMS: atom_id res chain seq x y z
N MET A 1 6.32 31.24 2.73
CA MET A 1 7.14 30.00 2.79
C MET A 1 8.23 30.14 1.73
N GLU A 2 9.45 30.43 2.16
CA GLU A 2 10.58 30.55 1.23
C GLU A 2 10.88 29.17 0.65
N VAL A 3 10.73 29.06 -0.66
CA VAL A 3 11.21 27.90 -1.40
C VAL A 3 12.72 28.08 -1.55
N TYR A 4 13.48 27.38 -0.72
CA TYR A 4 14.93 27.34 -0.90
C TYR A 4 15.23 26.64 -2.23
N LYS A 5 15.62 27.40 -3.26
CA LYS A 5 16.25 26.85 -4.45
C LYS A 5 17.61 26.30 -4.04
N LEU A 6 17.67 25.00 -3.81
CA LEU A 6 18.93 24.28 -3.72
C LEU A 6 19.63 24.38 -5.08
N LYS A 7 20.66 25.22 -5.14
CA LYS A 7 21.53 25.32 -6.31
C LYS A 7 22.25 23.98 -6.47
N GLU A 8 22.09 23.39 -7.65
CA GLU A 8 22.87 22.27 -8.16
C GLU A 8 22.84 21.01 -7.30
N MET A 9 21.67 20.38 -7.19
CA MET A 9 21.61 18.98 -6.81
C MET A 9 22.07 18.13 -8.01
N THR A 10 23.11 17.34 -7.82
CA THR A 10 23.37 16.18 -8.64
C THR A 10 22.05 15.42 -8.80
N GLN A 11 21.72 14.98 -10.00
CA GLN A 11 20.44 14.36 -10.34
C GLN A 11 20.01 13.36 -9.27
N PRO A 12 18.76 13.44 -8.75
CA PRO A 12 18.30 12.50 -7.75
C PRO A 12 18.39 11.08 -8.28
N ILE A 13 18.94 10.18 -7.46
CA ILE A 13 19.10 8.75 -7.78
C ILE A 13 17.74 8.07 -7.96
N VAL A 14 16.71 8.61 -7.33
CA VAL A 14 15.33 8.10 -7.38
C VAL A 14 14.42 9.16 -7.97
N ARG A 15 13.71 8.82 -9.05
CA ARG A 15 12.91 9.76 -9.84
C ARG A 15 11.40 9.63 -9.66
N ASP A 16 10.94 8.44 -9.28
CA ASP A 16 9.51 8.14 -9.26
C ASP A 16 9.10 7.60 -7.89
N HIS A 17 8.39 8.44 -7.14
CA HIS A 17 7.82 8.06 -5.85
C HIS A 17 6.30 7.91 -6.02
N LYS A 18 5.82 6.69 -5.92
CA LYS A 18 4.40 6.37 -6.06
C LYS A 18 3.85 5.80 -4.75
N HIS A 19 2.68 6.28 -4.36
CA HIS A 19 1.96 5.78 -3.21
C HIS A 19 0.55 5.38 -3.65
N ILE A 20 0.18 4.11 -3.44
CA ILE A 20 -1.19 3.64 -3.59
C ILE A 20 -1.83 3.46 -2.22
N ILE A 21 -3.04 3.97 -2.06
CA ILE A 21 -3.89 3.83 -0.88
C ILE A 21 -5.16 3.13 -1.33
N VAL A 22 -5.55 2.06 -0.65
CA VAL A 22 -6.68 1.22 -1.02
C VAL A 22 -7.59 1.00 0.17
N ARG A 23 -8.89 1.17 -0.05
CA ARG A 23 -9.93 0.67 0.82
C ARG A 23 -10.72 -0.41 0.07
N ALA A 24 -10.80 -1.61 0.62
CA ALA A 24 -11.42 -2.75 -0.04
C ALA A 24 -12.36 -3.52 0.89
N TYR A 25 -13.41 -4.10 0.30
CA TYR A 25 -14.27 -5.07 0.99
C TYR A 25 -14.06 -6.44 0.34
N VAL A 26 -13.84 -7.45 1.17
CA VAL A 26 -13.49 -8.80 0.74
C VAL A 26 -14.36 -9.85 1.44
N ALA A 27 -14.64 -10.95 0.73
CA ALA A 27 -15.43 -12.06 1.26
C ALA A 27 -14.60 -13.01 2.14
N ASN A 28 -13.31 -13.18 1.84
CA ASN A 28 -12.42 -14.16 2.44
C ASN A 28 -11.15 -13.48 2.99
N PRO A 29 -11.24 -12.73 4.10
CA PRO A 29 -10.09 -12.02 4.65
C PRO A 29 -9.01 -13.01 5.13
N PRO A 30 -7.73 -12.63 5.10
CA PRO A 30 -6.66 -13.44 5.70
C PRO A 30 -6.87 -13.51 7.22
N ARG A 31 -6.89 -14.74 7.77
CA ARG A 31 -7.14 -14.98 9.19
C ARG A 31 -5.92 -15.53 9.93
N GLU A 32 -4.87 -15.88 9.20
CA GLU A 32 -3.64 -16.43 9.75
C GLU A 32 -2.48 -15.46 9.53
N ALA A 33 -1.68 -15.22 10.58
CA ALA A 33 -0.57 -14.26 10.53
C ALA A 33 0.47 -14.66 9.46
N ASP A 34 0.82 -15.93 9.36
CA ASP A 34 1.81 -16.39 8.37
C ASP A 34 1.31 -16.22 6.93
N SER A 35 0.03 -16.50 6.70
CA SER A 35 -0.59 -16.32 5.38
C SER A 35 -0.58 -14.85 4.96
N LEU A 36 -0.87 -13.93 5.88
CA LEU A 36 -0.82 -12.50 5.62
C LEU A 36 0.60 -12.02 5.37
N ALA A 37 1.57 -12.50 6.16
CA ALA A 37 2.99 -12.20 5.95
C ALA A 37 3.46 -12.63 4.56
N ASP A 38 3.12 -13.84 4.13
CA ASP A 38 3.49 -14.39 2.82
C ASP A 38 2.80 -13.61 1.69
N TRP A 39 1.55 -13.22 1.87
CA TRP A 39 0.84 -12.37 0.93
C TRP A 39 1.54 -11.02 0.75
N CYS A 40 1.92 -10.36 1.86
CA CYS A 40 2.69 -9.10 1.81
C CYS A 40 4.00 -9.26 1.05
N LYS A 41 4.78 -10.30 1.35
CA LYS A 41 6.04 -10.60 0.65
C LYS A 41 5.82 -10.80 -0.85
N SER A 42 4.74 -11.48 -1.23
CA SER A 42 4.42 -11.72 -2.64
C SER A 42 4.06 -10.42 -3.38
N VAL A 43 3.28 -9.52 -2.76
CA VAL A 43 3.00 -8.19 -3.33
C VAL A 43 4.29 -7.41 -3.53
N ILE A 44 5.14 -7.35 -2.51
CA ILE A 44 6.40 -6.60 -2.52
C ILE A 44 7.32 -7.12 -3.64
N SER A 45 7.42 -8.44 -3.79
CA SER A 45 8.21 -9.08 -4.85
C SER A 45 7.67 -8.74 -6.25
N LEU A 46 6.34 -8.81 -6.43
CA LEU A 46 5.70 -8.56 -7.73
C LEU A 46 5.83 -7.10 -8.17
N VAL A 47 5.82 -6.15 -7.24
CA VAL A 47 6.08 -4.73 -7.57
C VAL A 47 7.57 -4.43 -7.69
N GLY A 48 8.43 -5.44 -7.54
CA GLY A 48 9.87 -5.33 -7.73
C GLY A 48 10.60 -4.62 -6.60
N MET A 49 10.05 -4.63 -5.39
CA MET A 49 10.66 -4.07 -4.19
C MET A 49 11.34 -5.15 -3.35
N LYS A 50 12.15 -4.73 -2.37
CA LYS A 50 12.87 -5.60 -1.46
C LYS A 50 12.47 -5.33 -0.02
N VAL A 51 12.12 -6.38 0.72
CA VAL A 51 11.92 -6.32 2.17
C VAL A 51 13.26 -6.22 2.87
N ILE A 52 13.41 -5.24 3.76
CA ILE A 52 14.57 -5.09 4.65
C ILE A 52 14.20 -5.27 6.12
N GLY A 53 12.90 -5.25 6.46
CA GLY A 53 12.40 -5.52 7.80
C GLY A 53 10.95 -5.97 7.79
N GLY A 54 10.62 -7.00 8.56
CA GLY A 54 9.30 -7.58 8.59
C GLY A 54 9.02 -8.56 7.42
N PRO A 55 7.73 -8.81 7.04
CA PRO A 55 6.53 -8.21 7.63
C PRO A 55 6.36 -8.55 9.11
N ILE A 56 6.00 -7.57 9.91
CA ILE A 56 5.54 -7.77 11.29
C ILE A 56 4.03 -7.87 11.21
N VAL A 57 3.47 -8.97 11.73
CA VAL A 57 2.02 -9.20 11.76
C VAL A 57 1.57 -9.31 13.20
N VAL A 58 0.57 -8.51 13.55
CA VAL A 58 -0.06 -8.53 14.88
C VAL A 58 -1.57 -8.68 14.74
N TYR A 59 -2.20 -9.33 15.72
CA TYR A 59 -3.65 -9.43 15.80
C TYR A 59 -4.17 -8.52 16.91
N SER A 60 -5.22 -7.75 16.61
CA SER A 60 -5.99 -7.01 17.61
C SER A 60 -7.26 -7.78 17.93
N ASP A 61 -7.52 -8.04 19.22
CA ASP A 61 -8.76 -8.60 19.73
C ASP A 61 -9.71 -7.55 20.33
N MET A 62 -9.39 -6.27 20.09
CA MET A 62 -10.22 -5.16 20.55
C MET A 62 -11.60 -5.23 19.90
N GLU A 63 -12.65 -5.29 20.72
CA GLU A 63 -14.03 -5.33 20.26
C GLU A 63 -14.34 -4.16 19.31
N GLY A 64 -14.92 -4.45 18.16
CA GLY A 64 -15.19 -3.50 17.07
C GLY A 64 -14.00 -3.22 16.14
N ASN A 65 -12.82 -3.76 16.44
CA ASN A 65 -11.60 -3.58 15.65
C ASN A 65 -10.75 -4.87 15.56
N LYS A 66 -11.39 -6.03 15.57
CA LYS A 66 -10.66 -7.30 15.50
C LYS A 66 -10.10 -7.54 14.11
N GLY A 67 -8.88 -8.04 14.08
CA GLY A 67 -8.22 -8.44 12.84
C GLY A 67 -6.71 -8.25 12.88
N HIS A 68 -6.09 -8.56 11.76
CA HIS A 68 -4.65 -8.49 11.61
C HIS A 68 -4.18 -7.16 11.03
N THR A 69 -3.04 -6.71 11.52
CA THR A 69 -2.25 -5.64 10.92
C THR A 69 -0.89 -6.19 10.54
N ALA A 70 -0.44 -5.92 9.32
CA ALA A 70 0.91 -6.21 8.88
C ALA A 70 1.61 -4.95 8.37
N VAL A 71 2.89 -4.82 8.71
CA VAL A 71 3.76 -3.73 8.26
C VAL A 71 5.10 -4.30 7.82
N ALA A 72 5.56 -3.88 6.65
CA ALA A 72 6.88 -4.23 6.14
C ALA A 72 7.68 -2.98 5.81
N VAL A 73 8.95 -2.99 6.21
CA VAL A 73 9.93 -1.97 5.83
C VAL A 73 10.60 -2.42 4.54
N LEU A 74 10.55 -1.58 3.54
CA LEU A 74 11.19 -1.79 2.25
C LEU A 74 12.37 -0.85 2.10
N ASP A 75 13.22 -1.12 1.12
CA ASP A 75 14.31 -0.23 0.80
C ASP A 75 13.76 1.13 0.34
N PHE A 76 13.90 2.16 1.19
CA PHE A 76 13.34 3.52 1.05
C PHE A 76 11.81 3.61 0.93
N SER A 77 11.07 2.62 1.41
CA SER A 77 9.62 2.58 1.30
C SER A 77 8.98 1.67 2.35
N HIS A 78 7.67 1.47 2.24
CA HIS A 78 6.93 0.62 3.16
C HIS A 78 5.65 0.06 2.54
N LEU A 79 5.13 -0.99 3.16
CA LEU A 79 3.80 -1.53 2.93
C LEU A 79 3.11 -1.68 4.27
N SER A 80 1.83 -1.32 4.33
CA SER A 80 0.96 -1.67 5.44
C SER A 80 -0.38 -2.24 4.96
N ILE A 81 -0.96 -3.12 5.76
CA ILE A 81 -2.30 -3.65 5.56
C ILE A 81 -2.97 -3.85 6.91
N HIS A 82 -4.21 -3.34 7.02
CA HIS A 82 -5.07 -3.53 8.16
C HIS A 82 -6.31 -4.31 7.71
N VAL A 83 -6.66 -5.35 8.44
CA VAL A 83 -7.80 -6.21 8.15
C VAL A 83 -8.76 -6.17 9.32
N TRP A 84 -10.01 -5.76 9.09
CA TRP A 84 -11.11 -5.89 10.06
C TRP A 84 -11.94 -7.11 9.66
N ASP A 85 -11.70 -8.24 10.32
CA ASP A 85 -12.32 -9.53 10.00
C ASP A 85 -13.56 -9.86 10.86
N GLU A 86 -13.92 -8.95 11.76
CA GLU A 86 -15.10 -9.04 12.64
C GLU A 86 -16.39 -8.72 11.87
N VAL A 87 -16.28 -7.98 10.78
CA VAL A 87 -17.40 -7.59 9.91
C VAL A 87 -17.48 -8.45 8.66
N ASN A 88 -18.66 -8.56 8.05
CA ASN A 88 -18.87 -9.31 6.82
C ASN A 88 -19.70 -8.47 5.83
N PRO A 89 -19.17 -8.11 4.65
CA PRO A 89 -17.82 -8.39 4.17
C PRO A 89 -16.74 -7.72 5.03
N ALA A 90 -15.55 -8.32 5.06
CA ALA A 90 -14.42 -7.80 5.80
C ALA A 90 -13.85 -6.54 5.13
N LEU A 91 -13.37 -5.60 5.95
CA LEU A 91 -12.73 -4.38 5.48
C LEU A 91 -11.21 -4.56 5.45
N ILE A 92 -10.58 -4.11 4.38
CA ILE A 92 -9.13 -3.96 4.25
C ILE A 92 -8.79 -2.51 3.95
N GLU A 93 -7.85 -1.96 4.72
CA GLU A 93 -7.13 -0.75 4.40
C GLU A 93 -5.68 -1.13 4.08
N PHE A 94 -5.21 -0.76 2.90
CA PHE A 94 -3.89 -1.12 2.40
C PHE A 94 -3.19 0.12 1.88
N ASP A 95 -1.90 0.24 2.14
CA ASP A 95 -1.07 1.21 1.47
C ASP A 95 0.31 0.65 1.11
N LEU A 96 0.82 1.11 -0.03
CA LEU A 96 2.15 0.83 -0.51
C LEU A 96 2.78 2.12 -1.02
N PHE A 97 3.80 2.58 -0.32
CA PHE A 97 4.69 3.62 -0.80
C PHE A 97 5.92 2.98 -1.44
N SER A 98 6.21 3.36 -2.67
CA SER A 98 7.36 2.86 -3.43
C SER A 98 8.29 4.00 -3.83
N CYS A 99 9.59 3.76 -3.72
CA CYS A 99 10.62 4.66 -4.21
C CYS A 99 10.87 4.54 -5.72
N LYS A 100 10.08 3.75 -6.43
CA LYS A 100 10.09 3.58 -7.88
C LYS A 100 8.69 3.33 -8.41
N ASP A 101 8.52 3.50 -9.72
CA ASP A 101 7.26 3.20 -10.39
C ASP A 101 6.90 1.72 -10.32
N PHE A 102 5.62 1.43 -10.23
CA PHE A 102 5.07 0.07 -10.28
C PHE A 102 3.66 0.09 -10.87
N ASP A 103 3.22 -1.07 -11.38
CA ASP A 103 1.87 -1.24 -11.89
C ASP A 103 0.88 -1.48 -10.73
N VAL A 104 0.02 -0.50 -10.48
CA VAL A 104 -1.01 -0.57 -9.42
C VAL A 104 -1.98 -1.74 -9.59
N ARG A 105 -2.13 -2.25 -10.82
CA ARG A 105 -2.99 -3.42 -11.10
C ARG A 105 -2.50 -4.67 -10.39
N ILE A 106 -1.21 -4.77 -10.06
CA ILE A 106 -0.64 -5.87 -9.28
C ILE A 106 -1.31 -5.94 -7.90
N VAL A 107 -1.46 -4.79 -7.22
CA VAL A 107 -2.12 -4.72 -5.91
C VAL A 107 -3.58 -5.19 -6.02
N LEU A 108 -4.31 -4.73 -7.03
CA LEU A 108 -5.71 -5.12 -7.24
C LEU A 108 -5.84 -6.61 -7.53
N GLN A 109 -4.95 -7.18 -8.34
CA GLN A 109 -4.94 -8.63 -8.61
C GLN A 109 -4.66 -9.44 -7.35
N LYS A 110 -3.77 -8.97 -6.50
CA LYS A 110 -3.46 -9.63 -5.23
C LYS A 110 -4.63 -9.56 -4.24
N LEU A 111 -5.36 -8.44 -4.20
CA LEU A 111 -6.55 -8.31 -3.36
C LEU A 111 -7.70 -9.24 -3.81
N LYS A 112 -7.76 -9.61 -5.08
CA LYS A 112 -8.74 -10.60 -5.57
C LYS A 112 -8.58 -11.98 -4.94
N GLU A 113 -7.39 -12.32 -4.44
CA GLU A 113 -7.17 -13.58 -3.71
C GLU A 113 -8.01 -13.67 -2.43
N PHE A 114 -8.41 -12.52 -1.87
CA PHE A 114 -9.29 -12.44 -0.70
C PHE A 114 -10.79 -12.36 -1.07
N GLY A 115 -11.15 -12.62 -2.30
CA GLY A 115 -12.54 -12.51 -2.76
C GLY A 115 -12.99 -11.04 -2.76
N LEU A 116 -12.28 -10.20 -3.52
CA LEU A 116 -12.57 -8.77 -3.64
C LEU A 116 -14.00 -8.53 -4.15
N LEU A 117 -14.78 -7.78 -3.38
CA LEU A 117 -16.15 -7.39 -3.70
C LEU A 117 -16.25 -5.97 -4.24
N SER A 118 -15.51 -5.06 -3.61
CA SER A 118 -15.41 -3.66 -4.05
C SER A 118 -14.11 -3.06 -3.56
N CYS A 119 -13.59 -2.06 -4.26
CA CYS A 119 -12.48 -1.28 -3.76
C CYS A 119 -12.48 0.15 -4.30
N SER A 120 -11.91 1.04 -3.50
CA SER A 120 -11.55 2.40 -3.88
C SER A 120 -10.04 2.54 -3.79
N THR A 121 -9.43 3.18 -4.79
CA THR A 121 -7.99 3.40 -4.80
C THR A 121 -7.67 4.86 -5.01
N LEU A 122 -6.62 5.32 -4.34
CA LEU A 122 -6.01 6.62 -4.56
C LEU A 122 -4.53 6.39 -4.87
N THR A 123 -4.09 6.84 -6.03
CA THR A 123 -2.67 6.84 -6.39
C THR A 123 -2.13 8.26 -6.28
N VAL A 124 -1.07 8.42 -5.49
CA VAL A 124 -0.40 9.71 -5.28
C VAL A 124 0.99 9.63 -5.88
N ASP A 125 1.27 10.54 -6.81
CA ASP A 125 2.63 10.83 -7.25
C ASP A 125 3.26 11.75 -6.20
N ARG A 126 4.32 11.29 -5.55
CA ARG A 126 5.02 12.02 -4.48
C ARG A 126 6.30 12.69 -5.00
N ASN A 127 6.43 12.87 -6.30
CA ASN A 127 7.49 13.64 -6.91
C ASN A 127 7.33 15.13 -6.61
N ASP A 128 8.26 15.97 -7.04
CA ASP A 128 8.27 17.40 -6.76
C ASP A 128 6.88 18.04 -6.96
N TYR A 129 6.46 18.81 -5.98
CA TYR A 129 5.16 19.48 -5.94
C TYR A 129 5.08 20.55 -7.04
N ASP A 130 4.77 20.12 -8.24
CA ASP A 130 4.26 20.98 -9.29
C ASP A 130 2.72 21.01 -9.18
N GLU A 131 2.12 22.20 -9.09
CA GLU A 131 0.67 22.35 -8.98
C GLU A 131 -0.08 21.65 -10.12
N ALA A 132 0.52 21.57 -11.31
CA ALA A 132 -0.04 20.85 -12.46
C ALA A 132 -0.12 19.33 -12.24
N LYS A 133 0.68 18.75 -11.35
CA LYS A 133 0.72 17.32 -11.05
C LYS A 133 -0.17 16.92 -9.86
N ARG A 134 -0.63 17.88 -9.04
CA ARG A 134 -1.57 17.62 -7.94
C ARG A 134 -2.90 17.03 -8.38
N ASN A 135 -3.28 17.22 -9.66
CA ASN A 135 -4.54 16.74 -10.22
C ASN A 135 -4.48 15.32 -10.79
N ASN A 136 -3.35 14.61 -10.66
CA ASN A 136 -3.17 13.24 -11.16
C ASN A 136 -3.50 12.15 -10.13
N SER A 137 -4.19 12.47 -9.05
CA SER A 137 -4.78 11.45 -8.19
C SER A 137 -5.98 10.82 -8.91
N GLN A 138 -5.84 9.57 -9.32
CA GLN A 138 -6.94 8.82 -9.92
C GLN A 138 -7.68 8.04 -8.83
N VAL A 139 -8.98 8.29 -8.71
CA VAL A 139 -9.89 7.44 -7.93
C VAL A 139 -10.48 6.42 -8.90
N ILE A 140 -10.11 5.16 -8.72
CA ILE A 140 -10.73 4.05 -9.45
C ILE A 140 -11.76 3.42 -8.53
N GLN A 141 -13.04 3.54 -8.87
CA GLN A 141 -14.11 2.75 -8.27
C GLN A 141 -14.37 1.55 -9.18
N LEU A 142 -14.31 0.35 -8.61
CA LEU A 142 -14.70 -0.91 -9.25
C LEU A 142 -16.13 -1.25 -8.87
#